data_574e6c7b96dbf3f754429e21f1733e1a
#
_entry.id   574e6c7b96dbf3f754429e21f1733e1a
#
_cell.length_a   1.000
_cell.length_b   1.000
_cell.length_c   1.000
_cell.angle_alpha   90.00
_cell.angle_beta   90.00
_cell.angle_gamma   90.00
#
_symmetry.space_group_name_H-M   'P 1'
#
loop_
_entity.id
_entity.type
_entity.pdbx_description
1 polymer ?
#
loop_
_entity_poly.entity_id
_entity_poly.type
_entity_poly.pdbx_seq_one_letter_code
_entity_poly.pdbx_strand_id
1 'polypeptide(L)'
;MLLDTGAIIQVLRHPRTSKEFKLIQKHIGEEELYVLVVQLAELSDWCFANNVPVKERIEEVKKLANIIPLDEDICLEGSRIKNERRKTGFRDFGLLDGLLLAAARSVGERVLTFDRDFAEEQDCLVLP
;
A
#
# COMPACT_ATOMS: atom_id res chain seq x y z
N MET A 1 4.08 -2.75 -9.12
CA MET A 1 4.35 -2.07 -7.83
C MET A 1 3.12 -2.10 -6.94
N LEU A 2 3.28 -2.48 -5.69
CA LEU A 2 2.20 -2.43 -4.71
C LEU A 2 2.20 -1.06 -4.03
N LEU A 3 1.05 -0.38 -4.05
CA LEU A 3 0.90 0.92 -3.38
C LEU A 3 0.39 0.68 -1.95
N ASP A 4 1.00 1.33 -0.95
CA ASP A 4 0.40 1.33 0.37
C ASP A 4 -0.89 2.16 0.39
N THR A 5 -1.67 2.08 1.45
CA THR A 5 -2.98 2.73 1.49
C THR A 5 -2.87 4.25 1.41
N GLY A 6 -1.87 4.85 2.04
CA GLY A 6 -1.62 6.29 1.91
C GLY A 6 -1.34 6.73 0.48
N ALA A 7 -0.55 5.95 -0.26
CA ALA A 7 -0.28 6.22 -1.67
C ALA A 7 -1.54 6.06 -2.53
N ILE A 8 -2.34 5.02 -2.28
CA ILE A 8 -3.62 4.84 -2.99
C ILE A 8 -4.54 6.04 -2.77
N ILE A 9 -4.65 6.51 -1.55
CA ILE A 9 -5.48 7.68 -1.22
C ILE A 9 -5.05 8.89 -2.03
N GLN A 10 -3.75 9.13 -2.18
CA GLN A 10 -3.26 10.24 -2.98
C GLN A 10 -3.64 10.11 -4.46
N VAL A 11 -3.64 8.90 -5.00
CA VAL A 11 -4.05 8.63 -6.39
C VAL A 11 -5.54 8.86 -6.58
N LEU A 12 -6.37 8.55 -5.58
CA LEU A 12 -7.82 8.64 -5.67
C LEU A 12 -8.40 10.00 -5.34
N ARG A 13 -7.62 10.88 -4.72
CA ARG A 13 -8.08 12.24 -4.38
C ARG A 13 -8.23 13.09 -5.63
N HIS A 14 -9.26 13.92 -5.63
CA HIS A 14 -9.54 14.87 -6.71
C HIS A 14 -9.55 16.31 -6.16
N PRO A 15 -8.99 17.26 -6.91
CA PRO A 15 -8.25 17.12 -8.17
C PRO A 15 -6.87 16.46 -7.97
N ARG A 16 -6.38 15.79 -9.01
CA ARG A 16 -5.09 15.07 -8.98
C ARG A 16 -3.92 16.04 -9.25
N THR A 17 -3.78 17.03 -8.38
CA THR A 17 -2.78 18.10 -8.54
C THR A 17 -1.77 18.15 -7.39
N SER A 18 -1.88 17.22 -6.42
CA SER A 18 -1.01 17.21 -5.26
C SER A 18 0.44 16.88 -5.65
N LYS A 19 1.39 17.36 -4.83
CA LYS A 19 2.81 17.02 -4.95
C LYS A 19 3.00 15.51 -4.83
N GLU A 20 2.28 14.88 -3.90
CA GLU A 20 2.32 13.45 -3.65
C GLU A 20 1.86 12.66 -4.87
N PHE A 21 0.75 13.04 -5.49
CA PHE A 21 0.26 12.41 -6.71
C PHE A 21 1.31 12.47 -7.83
N LYS A 22 1.90 13.63 -8.04
CA LYS A 22 2.92 13.83 -9.07
C LYS A 22 4.16 12.97 -8.82
N LEU A 23 4.58 12.83 -7.56
CA LEU A 23 5.68 11.97 -7.18
C LEU A 23 5.37 10.49 -7.47
N ILE A 24 4.19 10.03 -7.07
CA ILE A 24 3.73 8.66 -7.34
C ILE A 24 3.74 8.42 -8.85
N GLN A 25 3.10 9.29 -9.61
CA GLN A 25 3.00 9.16 -11.07
C GLN A 25 4.38 9.07 -11.74
N LYS A 26 5.33 9.85 -11.27
CA LYS A 26 6.70 9.83 -11.78
C LYS A 26 7.38 8.48 -11.55
N HIS A 27 7.14 7.84 -10.41
CA HIS A 27 7.79 6.60 -10.02
C HIS A 27 7.12 5.34 -10.55
N ILE A 28 5.80 5.34 -10.71
CA ILE A 28 5.09 4.16 -11.23
C ILE A 28 5.17 4.01 -12.75
N GLY A 29 5.26 5.14 -13.49
CA GLY A 29 5.30 5.08 -14.95
C GLY A 29 4.18 4.24 -15.52
N GLU A 30 4.53 3.20 -16.29
CA GLU A 30 3.58 2.25 -16.90
C GLU A 30 3.56 0.90 -16.18
N GLU A 31 4.12 0.81 -14.95
CA GLU A 31 4.13 -0.43 -14.19
C GLU A 31 2.71 -0.86 -13.81
N GLU A 32 2.50 -2.18 -13.75
CA GLU A 32 1.29 -2.73 -13.17
C GLU A 32 1.22 -2.40 -11.68
N LEU A 33 0.03 -2.03 -11.23
CA LEU A 33 -0.23 -1.69 -9.83
C LEU A 33 -0.93 -2.83 -9.12
N TYR A 34 -0.62 -2.99 -7.85
CA TYR A 34 -1.17 -4.03 -6.99
C TYR A 34 -1.65 -3.44 -5.67
N VAL A 35 -2.68 -4.02 -5.14
CA VAL A 35 -3.14 -3.77 -3.77
C VAL A 35 -3.49 -5.10 -3.11
N LEU A 36 -3.26 -5.22 -1.82
CA LEU A 36 -3.72 -6.36 -1.04
C LEU A 36 -5.21 -6.17 -0.70
N VAL A 37 -5.99 -7.22 -0.75
CA VAL A 37 -7.45 -7.13 -0.56
C VAL A 37 -7.86 -6.40 0.72
N VAL A 38 -7.10 -6.54 1.82
CA VAL A 38 -7.41 -5.86 3.08
C VAL A 38 -7.28 -4.33 2.98
N GLN A 39 -6.54 -3.82 2.02
CA GLN A 39 -6.44 -2.39 1.78
C GLN A 39 -7.77 -1.79 1.32
N LEU A 40 -8.65 -2.59 0.75
CA LEU A 40 -10.00 -2.14 0.39
C LEU A 40 -10.80 -1.78 1.64
N ALA A 41 -10.56 -2.47 2.76
CA ALA A 41 -11.19 -2.12 4.03
C ALA A 41 -10.65 -0.80 4.59
N GLU A 42 -9.33 -0.59 4.56
CA GLU A 42 -8.74 0.67 4.99
C GLU A 42 -9.20 1.84 4.12
N LEU A 43 -9.24 1.63 2.82
CA LEU A 43 -9.70 2.65 1.88
C LEU A 43 -11.16 3.00 2.10
N SER A 44 -12.01 1.99 2.32
CA SER A 44 -13.44 2.20 2.64
C SER A 44 -13.60 2.99 3.94
N ASP A 45 -12.81 2.65 4.95
CA ASP A 45 -12.82 3.35 6.24
C ASP A 45 -12.45 4.83 6.06
N TRP A 46 -11.41 5.12 5.29
CA TRP A 46 -11.03 6.49 4.96
C TRP A 46 -12.14 7.24 4.21
N CYS A 47 -12.79 6.57 3.24
CA CYS A 47 -13.89 7.17 2.48
C CYS A 47 -15.06 7.56 3.39
N PHE A 48 -15.47 6.66 4.29
CA PHE A 48 -16.53 6.94 5.25
C PHE A 48 -16.17 8.10 6.17
N ALA A 49 -14.94 8.13 6.68
CA ALA A 49 -14.48 9.18 7.58
C ALA A 49 -14.39 10.55 6.91
N ASN A 50 -14.23 10.60 5.59
CA ASN A 50 -14.04 11.85 4.84
C ASN A 50 -15.21 12.20 3.91
N ASN A 51 -16.34 11.52 4.06
CA ASN A 51 -17.53 11.73 3.23
C ASN A 51 -17.24 11.63 1.72
N VAL A 52 -16.38 10.67 1.35
CA VAL A 52 -16.04 10.39 -0.04
C VAL A 52 -16.87 9.19 -0.51
N PRO A 53 -17.40 9.19 -1.75
CA PRO A 53 -18.19 8.06 -2.26
C PRO A 53 -17.37 6.76 -2.26
N VAL A 54 -17.76 5.80 -1.42
CA VAL A 54 -17.01 4.55 -1.19
C VAL A 54 -17.01 3.66 -2.43
N LYS A 55 -18.21 3.39 -2.96
CA LYS A 55 -18.36 2.46 -4.08
C LYS A 55 -17.58 2.90 -5.31
N GLU A 56 -17.65 4.17 -5.64
CA GLU A 56 -16.97 4.75 -6.79
C GLU A 56 -15.44 4.66 -6.63
N ARG A 57 -14.93 4.91 -5.42
CA ARG A 57 -13.48 4.84 -5.16
C ARG A 57 -12.96 3.41 -5.21
N ILE A 58 -13.71 2.46 -4.66
CA ILE A 58 -13.34 1.04 -4.75
C ILE A 58 -13.33 0.57 -6.21
N GLU A 59 -14.31 0.97 -7.02
CA GLU A 59 -14.33 0.64 -8.44
C GLU A 59 -13.14 1.26 -9.19
N GLU A 60 -12.73 2.48 -8.83
CA GLU A 60 -11.52 3.07 -9.41
C GLU A 60 -10.28 2.24 -9.10
N VAL A 61 -10.12 1.79 -7.85
CA VAL A 61 -8.98 0.93 -7.47
C VAL A 61 -8.96 -0.36 -8.26
N LYS A 62 -10.12 -1.00 -8.41
CA LYS A 62 -10.23 -2.25 -9.18
C LYS A 62 -9.85 -2.08 -10.65
N LYS A 63 -10.08 -0.90 -11.22
CA LYS A 63 -9.67 -0.59 -12.59
C LYS A 63 -8.18 -0.27 -12.70
N LEU A 64 -7.58 0.29 -11.64
CA LEU A 64 -6.19 0.73 -11.65
C LEU A 64 -5.20 -0.35 -11.21
N ALA A 65 -5.64 -1.28 -10.40
CA ALA A 65 -4.73 -2.22 -9.73
C ALA A 65 -5.26 -3.65 -9.72
N ASN A 66 -4.33 -4.58 -9.71
CA ASN A 66 -4.61 -5.99 -9.48
C ASN A 66 -4.79 -6.24 -7.99
N ILE A 67 -5.85 -6.94 -7.62
CA ILE A 67 -6.14 -7.24 -6.21
C ILE A 67 -5.46 -8.56 -5.83
N ILE A 68 -4.55 -8.51 -4.85
CA ILE A 68 -3.91 -9.69 -4.29
C ILE A 68 -4.80 -10.24 -3.17
N PRO A 69 -5.24 -11.50 -3.25
CA PRO A 69 -6.00 -12.09 -2.15
C PRO A 69 -5.12 -12.33 -0.93
N LEU A 70 -5.71 -12.27 0.26
CA LEU A 70 -5.02 -12.58 1.50
C LEU A 70 -5.07 -14.10 1.70
N ASP A 71 -3.90 -14.74 1.65
CA ASP A 71 -3.77 -16.17 1.87
C ASP A 71 -2.97 -16.49 3.15
N GLU A 72 -2.87 -17.77 3.50
CA GLU A 72 -2.17 -18.22 4.70
C GLU A 72 -0.69 -17.82 4.66
N ASP A 73 -0.02 -18.00 3.52
CA ASP A 73 1.41 -17.69 3.39
C ASP A 73 1.69 -16.20 3.62
N ILE A 74 0.86 -15.33 3.07
CA ILE A 74 0.97 -13.87 3.31
C ILE A 74 0.74 -13.55 4.78
N CYS A 75 -0.22 -14.20 5.42
CA CYS A 75 -0.48 -14.00 6.85
C CYS A 75 0.74 -14.35 7.71
N LEU A 76 1.33 -15.51 7.49
CA LEU A 76 2.48 -15.98 8.27
C LEU A 76 3.72 -15.14 8.02
N GLU A 77 4.02 -14.85 6.75
CA GLU A 77 5.17 -14.05 6.37
C GLU A 77 5.04 -12.60 6.83
N GLY A 78 3.86 -12.01 6.72
CA GLY A 78 3.59 -10.66 7.20
C GLY A 78 3.80 -10.52 8.69
N SER A 79 3.36 -11.51 9.47
CA SER A 79 3.58 -11.53 10.91
C SER A 79 5.08 -11.66 11.26
N ARG A 80 5.79 -12.50 10.53
CA ARG A 80 7.24 -12.67 10.69
C ARG A 80 7.97 -11.35 10.43
N ILE A 81 7.67 -10.69 9.33
CA ILE A 81 8.28 -9.41 8.95
C ILE A 81 8.03 -8.36 10.03
N LYS A 82 6.78 -8.21 10.46
CA LYS A 82 6.43 -7.26 11.53
C LYS A 82 7.29 -7.46 12.77
N ASN A 83 7.39 -8.70 13.25
CA ASN A 83 8.11 -9.00 14.49
C ASN A 83 9.61 -8.76 14.34
N GLU A 84 10.20 -9.07 13.20
CA GLU A 84 11.61 -8.76 12.93
C GLU A 84 11.87 -7.25 12.86
N ARG A 85 11.01 -6.51 12.16
CA ARG A 85 11.15 -5.05 12.04
C ARG A 85 11.08 -4.37 13.40
N ARG A 86 10.16 -4.78 14.27
CA ARG A 86 10.05 -4.23 15.62
C ARG A 86 11.29 -4.49 16.46
N LYS A 87 11.94 -5.63 16.29
CA LYS A 87 13.20 -5.96 16.98
C LYS A 87 14.36 -5.08 16.52
N THR A 88 14.31 -4.56 15.30
CA THR A 88 15.38 -3.72 14.74
C THR A 88 15.12 -2.22 14.92
N GLY A 89 14.16 -1.84 15.76
CA GLY A 89 13.92 -0.45 16.12
C GLY A 89 12.72 0.23 15.47
N PHE A 90 12.05 -0.44 14.53
CA PHE A 90 10.84 0.11 13.88
C PHE A 90 9.59 -0.25 14.68
N ARG A 91 9.43 0.39 15.84
CA ARG A 91 8.40 0.05 16.83
C ARG A 91 6.97 0.24 16.35
N ASP A 92 6.75 1.17 15.41
CA ASP A 92 5.42 1.48 14.90
C ASP A 92 5.05 0.66 13.66
N PHE A 93 5.99 -0.17 13.18
CA PHE A 93 5.72 -1.08 12.07
C PHE A 93 4.62 -2.07 12.46
N GLY A 94 3.47 -1.97 11.80
CA GLY A 94 2.27 -2.74 12.15
C GLY A 94 2.16 -4.05 11.41
N LEU A 95 1.17 -4.86 11.83
CA LEU A 95 0.88 -6.12 11.16
C LEU A 95 0.49 -5.90 9.71
N LEU A 96 -0.34 -4.89 9.43
CA LEU A 96 -0.76 -4.59 8.07
C LEU A 96 0.43 -4.21 7.18
N ASP A 97 1.39 -3.44 7.71
CA ASP A 97 2.63 -3.12 6.98
C ASP A 97 3.38 -4.39 6.58
N GLY A 98 3.48 -5.34 7.51
CA GLY A 98 4.08 -6.64 7.25
C GLY A 98 3.33 -7.42 6.18
N LEU A 99 2.00 -7.41 6.22
CA LEU A 99 1.16 -8.06 5.21
C LEU A 99 1.36 -7.43 3.82
N LEU A 100 1.46 -6.11 3.73
CA LEU A 100 1.70 -5.43 2.45
C LEU A 100 3.04 -5.84 1.85
N LEU A 101 4.08 -5.88 2.67
CA LEU A 101 5.41 -6.27 2.19
C LEU A 101 5.44 -7.74 1.77
N ALA A 102 4.81 -8.63 2.53
CA ALA A 102 4.68 -10.04 2.17
C ALA A 102 3.90 -10.22 0.86
N ALA A 103 2.81 -9.48 0.69
CA ALA A 103 2.00 -9.52 -0.53
C ALA A 103 2.80 -9.05 -1.75
N ALA A 104 3.53 -7.96 -1.63
CA ALA A 104 4.36 -7.46 -2.71
C ALA A 104 5.41 -8.49 -3.12
N ARG A 105 6.10 -9.09 -2.15
CA ARG A 105 7.10 -10.14 -2.40
C ARG A 105 6.50 -11.37 -3.07
N SER A 106 5.26 -11.72 -2.72
CA SER A 106 4.59 -12.90 -3.30
C SER A 106 4.36 -12.77 -4.81
N VAL A 107 4.30 -11.58 -5.33
CA VAL A 107 4.12 -11.30 -6.78
C VAL A 107 5.38 -10.68 -7.42
N GLY A 108 6.51 -10.69 -6.70
CA GLY A 108 7.77 -10.16 -7.22
C GLY A 108 7.81 -8.65 -7.38
N GLU A 109 7.02 -7.93 -6.59
CA GLU A 109 6.88 -6.48 -6.68
C GLU A 109 7.48 -5.76 -5.48
N ARG A 110 7.67 -4.45 -5.63
CA ARG A 110 8.09 -3.56 -4.54
C ARG A 110 6.89 -2.81 -3.99
N VAL A 111 7.01 -2.37 -2.73
CA VAL A 111 6.04 -1.48 -2.09
C VAL A 111 6.44 -0.03 -2.35
N LEU A 112 5.48 0.81 -2.76
CA LEU A 112 5.65 2.26 -2.83
C LEU A 112 4.88 2.90 -1.69
N THR A 113 5.56 3.70 -0.89
CA THR A 113 5.00 4.27 0.34
C THR A 113 5.63 5.62 0.67
N PHE A 114 4.94 6.42 1.48
CA PHE A 114 5.50 7.61 2.12
C PHE A 114 5.91 7.34 3.58
N ASP A 115 5.65 6.13 4.07
CA ASP A 115 5.90 5.75 5.46
C ASP A 115 7.37 5.35 5.66
N ARG A 116 8.08 6.08 6.52
CA ARG A 116 9.49 5.83 6.81
C ARG A 116 9.73 4.55 7.61
N ASP A 117 8.68 3.93 8.14
CA ASP A 117 8.81 2.63 8.81
C ASP A 117 9.18 1.52 7.83
N PHE A 118 9.06 1.75 6.53
CA PHE A 118 9.54 0.86 5.47
C PHE A 118 10.99 1.16 5.03
N ALA A 119 11.65 2.11 5.63
CA ALA A 119 13.02 2.48 5.26
C ALA A 119 13.99 1.29 5.42
N GLU A 120 15.01 1.27 4.57
CA GLU A 120 16.07 0.24 4.56
C GLU A 120 15.62 -1.15 4.06
N GLU A 121 14.35 -1.34 3.72
CA GLU A 121 13.91 -2.55 3.04
C GLU A 121 14.20 -2.43 1.54
N GLN A 122 14.86 -3.45 0.98
CA GLN A 122 15.24 -3.45 -0.44
C GLN A 122 14.05 -3.41 -1.38
N ASP A 123 12.94 -4.01 -0.95
CA ASP A 123 11.72 -4.14 -1.76
C ASP A 123 10.76 -2.98 -1.55
N CYS A 124 11.23 -1.88 -0.98
CA CYS A 124 10.42 -0.70 -0.71
C CYS A 124 11.01 0.55 -1.34
N LEU A 125 10.14 1.34 -1.94
CA LEU A 125 10.45 2.68 -2.43
C LEU A 125 9.74 3.67 -1.51
N VAL A 126 10.50 4.30 -0.63
CA VAL A 126 9.96 5.29 0.31
C VAL A 126 10.12 6.67 -0.28
N LEU A 127 8.99 7.33 -0.56
CA LEU A 127 8.97 8.67 -1.14
C LEU A 127 9.07 9.75 -0.04
N PRO A 128 9.67 10.90 -0.36
CA PRO A 128 9.84 11.99 0.61
C PRO A 128 8.55 12.69 1.01
#